data_63768fea2c80274c2f706e24a32e8c21
#
_entry.id   63768fea2c80274c2f706e24a32e8c21
#
_cell.length_a   1.000
_cell.length_b   1.000
_cell.length_c   1.000
_cell.angle_alpha   90.00
_cell.angle_beta   90.00
_cell.angle_gamma   90.00
#
_symmetry.space_group_name_H-M   'P 1'
#
loop_
_entity.id
_entity.type
_entity.pdbx_description
1 polymer ?
#
loop_
_entity_poly.entity_id
_entity_poly.type
_entity_poly.pdbx_seq_one_letter_code
_entity_poly.pdbx_strand_id
1 'polypeptide(L)'
;MQFNLRLMRVSLINSRCRVTVGVLIALVMFGARSARPQILADILVLKSGEKVEGRITNESEMSVTISAETSTGNRERMIPRAEISSLTRKEPLAPTKTPEPESSKPPDLSSVSPDKKWEYQPDESAPRIVKADTNEEALDLSDQPAGNGFSFARVVWAPDSKRFAFNYGQGRTHATSLYQLRNEKWSALESPSADNEIEKRANDIVADQLKAQGLSEKKLSKQGKYLRFIWWTVNVDRWVDSNTAIAYASLRRVAARRDAPGDMDDGYGTDLLFTLRFNSAGKWKIVKTHQMSEKEVEQQE
;
A
#
# COMPACT_ATOMS: atom_id res chain seq x y z
N MET A 1 48.43 -18.90 24.03
CA MET A 1 47.92 -19.92 23.12
C MET A 1 47.79 -19.29 21.73
N GLN A 2 48.70 -19.67 20.86
CA GLN A 2 48.78 -19.23 19.46
C GLN A 2 47.85 -20.08 18.61
N PHE A 3 47.10 -19.51 17.71
CA PHE A 3 46.42 -20.22 16.63
C PHE A 3 46.79 -19.68 15.26
N ASN A 4 47.28 -20.61 14.45
CA ASN A 4 47.86 -20.48 13.15
C ASN A 4 46.86 -20.09 12.04
N LEU A 5 47.26 -19.11 11.22
CA LEU A 5 46.76 -18.89 9.87
C LEU A 5 47.31 -20.00 8.95
N ARG A 6 46.45 -20.68 8.22
CA ARG A 6 46.79 -21.44 7.01
C ARG A 6 46.22 -20.76 5.76
N LEU A 7 47.14 -20.18 5.03
CA LEU A 7 46.92 -19.77 3.63
C LEU A 7 46.89 -21.04 2.76
N MET A 8 45.85 -21.18 1.96
CA MET A 8 45.84 -22.10 0.82
C MET A 8 45.99 -21.28 -0.48
N ARG A 9 47.17 -21.45 -1.08
CA ARG A 9 47.44 -21.09 -2.47
C ARG A 9 46.79 -22.14 -3.37
N VAL A 10 46.03 -21.74 -4.38
CA VAL A 10 45.67 -22.60 -5.49
C VAL A 10 46.28 -22.01 -6.78
N SER A 11 46.99 -22.88 -7.45
CA SER A 11 47.86 -22.69 -8.59
C SER A 11 47.07 -22.51 -9.88
N LEU A 12 47.54 -21.61 -10.71
CA LEU A 12 47.18 -21.46 -12.15
C LEU A 12 47.73 -22.65 -12.96
N ILE A 13 46.90 -23.24 -13.78
CA ILE A 13 47.35 -24.06 -14.91
C ILE A 13 46.74 -23.49 -16.18
N ASN A 14 47.67 -23.04 -17.03
CA ASN A 14 47.47 -22.67 -18.44
C ASN A 14 47.06 -23.90 -19.26
N SER A 15 46.10 -23.78 -20.14
CA SER A 15 46.07 -24.56 -21.37
C SER A 15 45.41 -23.76 -22.50
N ARG A 16 46.24 -23.44 -23.49
CA ARG A 16 45.85 -22.87 -24.76
C ARG A 16 45.20 -23.97 -25.61
N CYS A 17 44.03 -23.74 -26.13
CA CYS A 17 43.59 -24.42 -27.34
C CYS A 17 42.83 -23.42 -28.23
N ARG A 18 43.46 -23.07 -29.34
CA ARG A 18 42.88 -22.28 -30.43
C ARG A 18 42.06 -23.24 -31.29
N VAL A 19 40.79 -23.00 -31.42
CA VAL A 19 40.00 -23.51 -32.56
C VAL A 19 39.22 -22.35 -33.13
N THR A 20 39.64 -21.93 -34.31
CA THR A 20 38.98 -20.94 -35.15
C THR A 20 37.88 -21.66 -35.91
N VAL A 21 36.62 -21.41 -35.58
CA VAL A 21 35.48 -21.76 -36.43
C VAL A 21 34.75 -20.47 -36.77
N GLY A 22 34.93 -20.03 -37.99
CA GLY A 22 34.17 -18.92 -38.57
C GLY A 22 32.72 -19.38 -38.83
N VAL A 23 31.79 -18.74 -38.14
CA VAL A 23 30.36 -18.78 -38.50
C VAL A 23 29.95 -17.38 -38.89
N LEU A 24 29.72 -17.22 -40.18
CA LEU A 24 29.12 -16.04 -40.78
C LEU A 24 27.62 -16.02 -40.36
N ILE A 25 27.27 -15.25 -39.35
CA ILE A 25 25.88 -15.00 -39.03
C ILE A 25 25.47 -13.71 -39.72
N ALA A 26 24.66 -13.84 -40.77
CA ALA A 26 23.98 -12.73 -41.41
C ALA A 26 23.03 -12.07 -40.39
N LEU A 27 23.38 -10.87 -39.96
CA LEU A 27 22.54 -10.04 -39.10
C LEU A 27 21.39 -9.50 -39.96
N VAL A 28 20.27 -10.21 -39.97
CA VAL A 28 18.99 -9.67 -40.45
C VAL A 28 18.51 -8.71 -39.38
N MET A 29 18.79 -7.43 -39.56
CA MET A 29 18.20 -6.34 -38.78
C MET A 29 16.71 -6.24 -39.09
N PHE A 30 15.90 -7.05 -38.46
CA PHE A 30 14.47 -6.73 -38.30
C PHE A 30 14.38 -5.55 -37.37
N GLY A 31 14.25 -4.38 -37.94
CA GLY A 31 13.88 -3.17 -37.23
C GLY A 31 12.48 -3.37 -36.62
N ALA A 32 12.43 -3.92 -35.41
CA ALA A 32 11.22 -3.83 -34.59
C ALA A 32 11.01 -2.33 -34.27
N ARG A 33 10.25 -1.66 -35.14
CA ARG A 33 9.64 -0.39 -34.76
C ARG A 33 8.80 -0.69 -33.53
N SER A 34 9.29 -0.29 -32.36
CA SER A 34 8.47 -0.19 -31.15
C SER A 34 7.28 0.71 -31.50
N ALA A 35 6.15 0.10 -31.78
CA ALA A 35 4.89 0.83 -31.84
C ALA A 35 4.70 1.40 -30.43
N ARG A 36 5.04 2.68 -30.26
CA ARG A 36 4.63 3.43 -29.05
C ARG A 36 3.12 3.31 -29.00
N PRO A 37 2.56 2.89 -27.85
CA PRO A 37 1.11 2.92 -27.69
C PRO A 37 0.67 4.38 -28.00
N GLN A 38 -0.17 4.55 -29.01
CA GLN A 38 -0.81 5.83 -29.26
C GLN A 38 -1.71 6.08 -28.05
N ILE A 39 -1.27 6.97 -27.17
CA ILE A 39 -2.10 7.48 -26.09
C ILE A 39 -3.19 8.29 -26.81
N LEU A 40 -4.42 7.76 -26.82
CA LEU A 40 -5.58 8.45 -27.34
C LEU A 40 -5.84 9.64 -26.42
N ALA A 41 -5.44 10.84 -26.85
CA ALA A 41 -5.61 12.05 -26.09
C ALA A 41 -7.02 12.64 -26.32
N ASP A 42 -7.64 13.16 -25.27
CA ASP A 42 -8.84 13.99 -25.38
C ASP A 42 -8.50 15.32 -26.06
N ILE A 43 -9.42 15.91 -26.78
CA ILE A 43 -9.20 17.17 -27.49
C ILE A 43 -10.20 18.21 -26.98
N LEU A 44 -9.67 19.30 -26.45
CA LEU A 44 -10.42 20.52 -26.11
C LEU A 44 -10.18 21.55 -27.20
N VAL A 45 -11.24 22.11 -27.73
CA VAL A 45 -11.20 23.28 -28.64
C VAL A 45 -11.71 24.49 -27.88
N LEU A 46 -10.86 25.49 -27.73
CA LEU A 46 -11.24 26.74 -27.07
C LEU A 46 -12.00 27.65 -28.02
N LYS A 47 -12.76 28.61 -27.50
CA LYS A 47 -13.44 29.67 -28.31
C LYS A 47 -12.45 30.54 -29.11
N SER A 48 -11.18 30.57 -28.65
CA SER A 48 -10.09 31.22 -29.39
C SER A 48 -9.63 30.45 -30.63
N GLY A 49 -10.10 29.20 -30.83
CA GLY A 49 -9.64 28.29 -31.87
C GLY A 49 -8.43 27.46 -31.46
N GLU A 50 -7.84 27.68 -30.29
CA GLU A 50 -6.73 26.86 -29.76
C GLU A 50 -7.22 25.43 -29.47
N LYS A 51 -6.42 24.44 -29.90
CA LYS A 51 -6.66 23.03 -29.56
C LYS A 51 -5.69 22.60 -28.48
N VAL A 52 -6.23 22.03 -27.40
CA VAL A 52 -5.44 21.46 -26.30
C VAL A 52 -5.67 19.96 -26.30
N GLU A 53 -4.59 19.19 -26.51
CA GLU A 53 -4.60 17.74 -26.50
C GLU A 53 -4.00 17.24 -25.20
N GLY A 54 -4.65 16.26 -24.55
CA GLY A 54 -4.18 15.68 -23.28
C GLY A 54 -5.24 14.78 -22.69
N ARG A 55 -5.03 14.38 -21.45
CA ARG A 55 -5.99 13.57 -20.68
C ARG A 55 -6.79 14.51 -19.76
N ILE A 56 -8.10 14.46 -19.82
CA ILE A 56 -8.94 15.16 -18.84
C ILE A 56 -8.81 14.45 -17.50
N THR A 57 -8.32 15.18 -16.50
CA THR A 57 -8.08 14.67 -15.13
C THR A 57 -9.17 15.10 -14.17
N ASN A 58 -9.83 16.24 -14.43
CA ASN A 58 -10.96 16.71 -13.64
C ASN A 58 -11.93 17.52 -14.49
N GLU A 59 -13.23 17.42 -14.21
CA GLU A 59 -14.29 18.17 -14.88
C GLU A 59 -15.32 18.62 -13.84
N SER A 60 -15.61 19.91 -13.83
CA SER A 60 -16.63 20.53 -12.99
C SER A 60 -17.59 21.38 -13.85
N GLU A 61 -18.63 21.89 -13.25
CA GLU A 61 -19.54 22.82 -13.93
C GLU A 61 -18.84 24.10 -14.37
N MET A 62 -17.76 24.51 -13.70
CA MET A 62 -17.06 25.75 -13.93
C MET A 62 -15.77 25.64 -14.75
N SER A 63 -15.11 24.46 -14.72
CA SER A 63 -13.79 24.28 -15.35
C SER A 63 -13.51 22.82 -15.73
N VAL A 64 -12.56 22.64 -16.66
CA VAL A 64 -11.99 21.36 -17.07
C VAL A 64 -10.48 21.42 -16.85
N THR A 65 -9.91 20.42 -16.17
CA THR A 65 -8.46 20.27 -16.03
C THR A 65 -7.98 19.19 -17.01
N ILE A 66 -7.02 19.56 -17.85
CA ILE A 66 -6.39 18.67 -18.82
C ILE A 66 -4.89 18.55 -18.55
N SER A 67 -4.39 17.32 -18.50
CA SER A 67 -2.97 17.00 -18.37
C SER A 67 -2.41 16.67 -19.75
N ALA A 68 -1.49 17.51 -20.22
CA ALA A 68 -0.77 17.30 -21.47
C ALA A 68 0.63 16.78 -21.20
N GLU A 69 1.02 15.74 -21.94
CA GLU A 69 2.36 15.19 -21.87
C GLU A 69 3.30 16.05 -22.72
N THR A 70 4.28 16.70 -22.08
CA THR A 70 5.29 17.51 -22.75
C THR A 70 6.66 16.86 -22.63
N SER A 71 7.63 17.27 -23.44
CA SER A 71 9.01 16.77 -23.38
C SER A 71 9.70 17.02 -22.02
N THR A 72 9.12 17.89 -21.17
CA THR A 72 9.62 18.24 -19.84
C THR A 72 8.79 17.65 -18.70
N GLY A 73 7.77 16.80 -19.00
CA GLY A 73 6.88 16.16 -18.04
C GLY A 73 5.41 16.51 -18.25
N ASN A 74 4.53 15.98 -17.40
CA ASN A 74 3.11 16.27 -17.46
C ASN A 74 2.82 17.69 -16.96
N ARG A 75 2.14 18.48 -17.77
CA ARG A 75 1.68 19.83 -17.42
C ARG A 75 0.17 19.87 -17.33
N GLU A 76 -0.34 20.18 -16.16
CA GLU A 76 -1.78 20.37 -15.97
C GLU A 76 -2.19 21.82 -16.28
N ARG A 77 -3.30 21.95 -17.00
CA ARG A 77 -3.92 23.25 -17.32
C ARG A 77 -5.40 23.20 -16.95
N MET A 78 -5.82 24.11 -16.10
CA MET A 78 -7.23 24.33 -15.79
C MET A 78 -7.81 25.34 -16.76
N ILE A 79 -8.91 24.98 -17.43
CA ILE A 79 -9.57 25.80 -18.48
C ILE A 79 -11.00 26.07 -18.04
N PRO A 80 -11.41 27.35 -17.91
CA PRO A 80 -12.78 27.69 -17.59
C PRO A 80 -13.76 27.11 -18.62
N ARG A 81 -14.88 26.55 -18.19
CA ARG A 81 -15.89 25.96 -19.10
C ARG A 81 -16.42 26.98 -20.10
N ALA A 82 -16.49 28.23 -19.68
CA ALA A 82 -16.92 29.36 -20.55
C ALA A 82 -16.00 29.59 -21.75
N GLU A 83 -14.74 29.15 -21.71
CA GLU A 83 -13.75 29.30 -22.80
C GLU A 83 -13.74 28.08 -23.75
N ILE A 84 -14.40 26.99 -23.39
CA ILE A 84 -14.45 25.77 -24.21
C ILE A 84 -15.54 25.88 -25.26
N SER A 85 -15.17 25.70 -26.53
CA SER A 85 -16.10 25.64 -27.67
C SER A 85 -16.60 24.22 -27.90
N SER A 86 -15.70 23.21 -27.84
CA SER A 86 -16.06 21.80 -27.94
C SER A 86 -15.08 20.92 -27.18
N LEU A 87 -15.59 19.79 -26.71
CA LEU A 87 -14.82 18.76 -26.00
C LEU A 87 -15.08 17.45 -26.74
N THR A 88 -14.04 16.89 -27.32
CA THR A 88 -14.08 15.57 -27.95
C THR A 88 -13.31 14.60 -27.09
N ARG A 89 -14.02 13.65 -26.47
CA ARG A 89 -13.39 12.50 -25.80
C ARG A 89 -13.13 11.44 -26.85
N LYS A 90 -11.89 11.04 -26.99
CA LYS A 90 -11.59 9.77 -27.66
C LYS A 90 -11.93 8.68 -26.67
N GLU A 91 -13.05 7.98 -26.92
CA GLU A 91 -13.43 6.82 -26.15
C GLU A 91 -12.21 5.90 -26.01
N PRO A 92 -11.81 5.53 -24.79
CA PRO A 92 -10.85 4.46 -24.64
C PRO A 92 -11.47 3.23 -25.29
N LEU A 93 -10.74 2.56 -26.18
CA LEU A 93 -11.03 1.16 -26.49
C LEU A 93 -11.38 0.52 -25.15
N ALA A 94 -12.62 -0.02 -25.06
CA ALA A 94 -13.26 -0.43 -23.82
C ALA A 94 -12.21 -0.96 -22.86
N PRO A 95 -12.00 -0.36 -21.69
CA PRO A 95 -11.01 -0.85 -20.77
C PRO A 95 -11.41 -2.29 -20.54
N THR A 96 -10.48 -3.21 -20.82
CA THR A 96 -10.52 -4.47 -20.10
C THR A 96 -10.80 -4.04 -18.67
N LYS A 97 -12.01 -4.31 -18.19
CA LYS A 97 -12.50 -3.87 -16.90
C LYS A 97 -11.42 -4.23 -15.88
N THR A 98 -10.47 -3.33 -15.64
CA THR A 98 -9.85 -3.26 -14.34
C THR A 98 -11.03 -3.07 -13.44
N PRO A 99 -11.36 -4.02 -12.54
CA PRO A 99 -12.50 -3.83 -11.68
C PRO A 99 -12.29 -2.47 -11.05
N GLU A 100 -13.16 -1.54 -11.41
CA GLU A 100 -13.39 -0.32 -10.65
C GLU A 100 -13.44 -0.80 -9.22
N PRO A 101 -12.66 -0.22 -8.27
CA PRO A 101 -12.81 -0.61 -6.89
C PRO A 101 -14.29 -0.46 -6.60
N GLU A 102 -15.00 -1.60 -6.55
CA GLU A 102 -16.42 -1.65 -6.26
C GLU A 102 -16.63 -0.76 -5.06
N SER A 103 -17.27 0.36 -5.30
CA SER A 103 -17.70 1.34 -4.34
C SER A 103 -18.25 0.55 -3.13
N SER A 104 -17.47 0.60 -2.03
CA SER A 104 -17.93 0.45 -0.66
C SER A 104 -19.05 -0.60 -0.42
N LYS A 105 -18.81 -1.85 -0.79
CA LYS A 105 -19.43 -2.92 -0.02
C LYS A 105 -18.71 -2.92 1.33
N PRO A 106 -19.44 -2.77 2.46
CA PRO A 106 -18.80 -2.87 3.77
C PRO A 106 -17.92 -4.12 3.78
N PRO A 107 -16.72 -4.09 4.38
CA PRO A 107 -15.88 -5.27 4.44
C PRO A 107 -16.70 -6.43 4.99
N ASP A 108 -16.66 -7.58 4.34
CA ASP A 108 -17.30 -8.78 4.84
C ASP A 108 -16.60 -9.18 6.14
N LEU A 109 -17.17 -8.77 7.25
CA LEU A 109 -16.70 -9.05 8.61
C LEU A 109 -17.23 -10.39 9.10
N SER A 110 -17.62 -11.29 8.20
CA SER A 110 -18.07 -12.62 8.56
C SER A 110 -17.02 -13.34 9.40
N SER A 111 -17.41 -13.91 10.51
CA SER A 111 -16.56 -14.83 11.28
C SER A 111 -16.22 -16.08 10.49
N VAL A 112 -17.04 -16.45 9.52
CA VAL A 112 -16.93 -17.66 8.70
C VAL A 112 -16.24 -17.33 7.38
N SER A 113 -15.29 -18.17 6.96
CA SER A 113 -14.61 -18.05 5.67
C SER A 113 -15.59 -18.19 4.49
N PRO A 114 -15.32 -17.58 3.32
CA PRO A 114 -16.17 -17.66 2.14
C PRO A 114 -16.51 -19.08 1.69
N ASP A 115 -15.59 -20.05 1.83
CA ASP A 115 -15.82 -21.47 1.51
C ASP A 115 -16.51 -22.25 2.64
N LYS A 116 -16.82 -21.59 3.76
CA LYS A 116 -17.50 -22.12 4.96
C LYS A 116 -16.76 -23.27 5.66
N LYS A 117 -15.46 -23.39 5.45
CA LYS A 117 -14.65 -24.44 6.10
C LYS A 117 -14.03 -23.99 7.41
N TRP A 118 -13.85 -22.69 7.57
CA TRP A 118 -13.15 -22.10 8.70
C TRP A 118 -14.01 -21.06 9.38
N GLU A 119 -13.91 -20.99 10.70
CA GLU A 119 -14.62 -20.02 11.52
C GLU A 119 -13.67 -19.36 12.52
N TYR A 120 -13.76 -18.05 12.63
CA TYR A 120 -13.11 -17.31 13.69
C TYR A 120 -13.99 -17.32 14.93
N GLN A 121 -13.46 -17.83 16.02
CA GLN A 121 -14.09 -17.77 17.33
C GLN A 121 -13.43 -16.69 18.17
N PRO A 122 -14.13 -15.57 18.42
CA PRO A 122 -13.63 -14.53 19.28
C PRO A 122 -13.65 -15.02 20.73
N ASP A 123 -12.51 -14.91 21.39
CA ASP A 123 -12.36 -15.09 22.82
C ASP A 123 -11.40 -14.01 23.30
N GLU A 124 -11.69 -13.34 24.40
CA GLU A 124 -10.82 -12.26 24.89
C GLU A 124 -9.41 -12.74 25.28
N SER A 125 -9.29 -14.00 25.66
CA SER A 125 -8.03 -14.60 26.13
C SER A 125 -7.42 -15.58 25.13
N ALA A 126 -8.24 -16.22 24.28
CA ALA A 126 -7.83 -17.28 23.38
C ALA A 126 -8.57 -17.25 22.03
N PRO A 127 -8.47 -16.16 21.26
CA PRO A 127 -9.06 -16.10 19.91
C PRO A 127 -8.43 -17.17 19.03
N ARG A 128 -9.26 -17.83 18.19
CA ARG A 128 -8.79 -18.97 17.40
C ARG A 128 -9.54 -19.12 16.09
N ILE A 129 -8.95 -19.84 15.15
CA ILE A 129 -9.60 -20.34 13.95
C ILE A 129 -9.90 -21.82 14.17
N VAL A 130 -11.12 -22.21 13.89
CA VAL A 130 -11.58 -23.61 13.99
C VAL A 130 -12.09 -24.11 12.63
N LYS A 131 -12.17 -25.43 12.47
CA LYS A 131 -12.92 -26.03 11.37
C LYS A 131 -14.42 -25.85 11.66
N ALA A 132 -15.16 -25.28 10.71
CA ALA A 132 -16.57 -24.91 10.92
C ALA A 132 -17.50 -26.14 11.10
N ASP A 133 -17.14 -27.32 10.60
CA ASP A 133 -17.92 -28.54 10.69
C ASP A 133 -17.69 -29.33 11.99
N THR A 134 -16.45 -29.33 12.49
CA THR A 134 -16.05 -30.14 13.65
C THR A 134 -15.75 -29.34 14.91
N ASN A 135 -15.64 -28.02 14.79
CA ASN A 135 -15.17 -27.12 15.85
C ASN A 135 -13.75 -27.45 16.35
N GLU A 136 -12.98 -28.22 15.58
CA GLU A 136 -11.59 -28.54 15.87
C GLU A 136 -10.71 -27.32 15.68
N GLU A 137 -9.85 -27.01 16.66
CA GLU A 137 -8.90 -25.90 16.57
C GLU A 137 -7.90 -26.13 15.44
N ALA A 138 -7.79 -25.13 14.56
CA ALA A 138 -6.86 -25.13 13.44
C ALA A 138 -5.71 -24.13 13.62
N LEU A 139 -5.92 -23.09 14.42
CA LEU A 139 -4.92 -22.06 14.70
C LEU A 139 -5.29 -21.30 15.98
N ASP A 140 -4.36 -21.26 16.93
CA ASP A 140 -4.39 -20.38 18.07
C ASP A 140 -3.87 -18.97 17.67
N LEU A 141 -4.60 -17.92 18.03
CA LEU A 141 -4.25 -16.53 17.76
C LEU A 141 -3.89 -15.76 19.05
N SER A 142 -3.83 -16.44 20.20
CA SER A 142 -3.53 -15.82 21.50
C SER A 142 -2.09 -15.31 21.63
N ASP A 143 -1.14 -15.89 20.88
CA ASP A 143 0.28 -15.51 20.90
C ASP A 143 0.57 -14.12 20.30
N GLN A 144 -0.46 -13.38 19.87
CA GLN A 144 -0.25 -12.06 19.31
C GLN A 144 0.06 -11.03 20.41
N PRO A 145 0.97 -10.06 20.14
CA PRO A 145 1.49 -9.14 21.16
C PRO A 145 0.48 -8.05 21.57
N ALA A 146 -0.75 -8.43 21.90
CA ALA A 146 -1.79 -7.51 22.34
C ALA A 146 -1.87 -7.33 23.87
N GLY A 147 -0.93 -7.93 24.62
CA GLY A 147 -0.90 -7.81 26.07
C GLY A 147 -1.99 -8.60 26.79
N ASN A 148 -2.63 -7.99 27.79
CA ASN A 148 -3.59 -8.66 28.69
C ASN A 148 -5.02 -8.72 28.09
N GLY A 149 -5.17 -9.00 26.82
CA GLY A 149 -6.46 -9.12 26.13
C GLY A 149 -6.63 -8.12 24.99
N PHE A 150 -7.54 -8.45 24.09
CA PHE A 150 -7.86 -7.63 22.92
C PHE A 150 -9.07 -6.74 23.25
N SER A 151 -8.93 -5.42 23.11
CA SER A 151 -10.10 -4.53 23.12
C SER A 151 -10.78 -4.50 21.74
N PHE A 152 -10.07 -4.99 20.73
CA PHE A 152 -10.52 -5.10 19.35
C PHE A 152 -9.86 -6.30 18.70
N ALA A 153 -10.64 -7.19 18.10
CA ALA A 153 -10.14 -8.32 17.31
C ALA A 153 -11.14 -8.70 16.22
N ARG A 154 -10.67 -8.84 14.98
CA ARG A 154 -11.49 -9.29 13.85
C ARG A 154 -10.68 -9.99 12.79
N VAL A 155 -11.32 -10.86 12.04
CA VAL A 155 -10.74 -11.54 10.88
C VAL A 155 -11.31 -10.94 9.60
N VAL A 156 -10.48 -10.78 8.59
CA VAL A 156 -10.85 -10.37 7.24
C VAL A 156 -10.37 -11.45 6.29
N TRP A 157 -11.30 -12.24 5.75
CA TRP A 157 -11.00 -13.37 4.86
C TRP A 157 -10.72 -12.92 3.43
N ALA A 158 -9.74 -13.56 2.79
CA ALA A 158 -9.57 -13.46 1.34
C ALA A 158 -10.68 -14.25 0.63
N PRO A 159 -11.11 -13.85 -0.59
CA PRO A 159 -12.21 -14.49 -1.30
C PRO A 159 -12.03 -15.98 -1.58
N ASP A 160 -10.79 -16.46 -1.67
CA ASP A 160 -10.47 -17.87 -1.88
C ASP A 160 -10.34 -18.70 -0.59
N SER A 161 -10.58 -18.08 0.57
CA SER A 161 -10.44 -18.69 1.90
C SER A 161 -9.05 -19.26 2.21
N LYS A 162 -8.04 -18.91 1.41
CA LYS A 162 -6.65 -19.40 1.60
C LYS A 162 -5.78 -18.43 2.34
N ARG A 163 -6.26 -17.22 2.59
CA ARG A 163 -5.61 -16.21 3.41
C ARG A 163 -6.62 -15.49 4.27
N PHE A 164 -6.14 -14.96 5.36
CA PHE A 164 -6.87 -13.99 6.14
C PHE A 164 -5.93 -13.02 6.83
N ALA A 165 -6.48 -11.88 7.21
CA ALA A 165 -5.87 -10.93 8.11
C ALA A 165 -6.56 -11.00 9.47
N PHE A 166 -5.79 -11.11 10.53
CA PHE A 166 -6.25 -10.97 11.90
C PHE A 166 -5.86 -9.58 12.38
N ASN A 167 -6.84 -8.68 12.43
CA ASN A 167 -6.66 -7.34 12.96
C ASN A 167 -6.98 -7.37 14.45
N TYR A 168 -6.09 -6.84 15.26
CA TYR A 168 -6.21 -6.87 16.72
C TYR A 168 -5.58 -5.63 17.33
N GLY A 169 -5.95 -5.32 18.56
CA GLY A 169 -5.35 -4.21 19.26
C GLY A 169 -5.86 -4.01 20.67
N GLN A 170 -5.14 -3.12 21.37
CA GLN A 170 -5.50 -2.67 22.69
C GLN A 170 -5.36 -1.15 22.77
N GLY A 171 -6.42 -0.48 23.17
CA GLY A 171 -6.44 0.97 23.37
C GLY A 171 -6.08 1.74 22.09
N ARG A 172 -4.85 2.31 22.04
CA ARG A 172 -4.41 3.24 20.99
C ARG A 172 -3.51 2.59 19.92
N THR A 173 -3.30 1.30 19.99
CA THR A 173 -2.44 0.60 19.04
C THR A 173 -3.18 -0.60 18.48
N HIS A 174 -3.34 -0.61 17.16
CA HIS A 174 -3.90 -1.74 16.44
C HIS A 174 -2.88 -2.27 15.45
N ALA A 175 -2.89 -3.57 15.27
CA ALA A 175 -1.97 -4.29 14.41
C ALA A 175 -2.68 -5.36 13.59
N THR A 176 -2.00 -5.88 12.58
CA THR A 176 -2.48 -6.97 11.75
C THR A 176 -1.44 -8.07 11.68
N SER A 177 -1.87 -9.30 11.89
CA SER A 177 -1.13 -10.49 11.50
C SER A 177 -1.79 -11.13 10.28
N LEU A 178 -0.98 -11.61 9.35
CA LEU A 178 -1.43 -12.25 8.12
C LEU A 178 -1.16 -13.75 8.17
N TYR A 179 -2.07 -14.51 7.63
CA TYR A 179 -1.98 -15.97 7.60
C TYR A 179 -2.31 -16.53 6.22
N GLN A 180 -1.67 -17.65 5.90
CA GLN A 180 -1.92 -18.39 4.67
C GLN A 180 -2.10 -19.88 4.97
N LEU A 181 -3.10 -20.48 4.34
CA LEU A 181 -3.34 -21.92 4.36
C LEU A 181 -2.43 -22.61 3.35
N ARG A 182 -1.62 -23.59 3.83
CA ARG A 182 -0.77 -24.43 2.99
C ARG A 182 -0.85 -25.87 3.50
N ASN A 183 -1.14 -26.80 2.62
CA ASN A 183 -1.23 -28.22 3.00
C ASN A 183 -2.12 -28.41 4.24
N GLU A 184 -3.28 -27.77 4.26
CA GLU A 184 -4.28 -27.81 5.35
C GLU A 184 -3.77 -27.24 6.70
N LYS A 185 -2.66 -26.54 6.71
CA LYS A 185 -2.11 -25.86 7.90
C LYS A 185 -2.03 -24.36 7.69
N TRP A 186 -2.45 -23.62 8.68
CA TRP A 186 -2.27 -22.17 8.73
C TRP A 186 -0.82 -21.85 9.10
N SER A 187 -0.25 -20.87 8.43
CA SER A 187 1.09 -20.35 8.71
C SER A 187 1.09 -18.85 8.67
N ALA A 188 1.77 -18.23 9.62
CA ALA A 188 1.95 -16.79 9.65
C ALA A 188 2.77 -16.30 8.45
N LEU A 189 2.40 -15.13 7.95
CA LEU A 189 3.13 -14.37 6.94
C LEU A 189 3.78 -13.16 7.61
N GLU A 190 4.63 -12.45 6.88
CA GLU A 190 5.17 -11.17 7.29
C GLU A 190 4.03 -10.18 7.57
N SER A 191 4.05 -9.57 8.75
CA SER A 191 3.00 -8.65 9.19
C SER A 191 3.23 -7.25 8.60
N PRO A 192 2.20 -6.62 8.02
CA PRO A 192 2.31 -5.22 7.57
C PRO A 192 2.50 -4.24 8.74
N SER A 193 2.09 -4.60 9.96
CA SER A 193 2.31 -3.78 11.15
C SER A 193 3.75 -3.74 11.62
N ALA A 194 4.56 -4.73 11.23
CA ALA A 194 6.00 -4.78 11.49
C ALA A 194 6.84 -4.22 10.32
N ASP A 195 6.19 -3.73 9.26
CA ASP A 195 6.87 -3.20 8.09
C ASP A 195 7.33 -1.77 8.32
N ASN A 196 8.66 -1.60 8.32
CA ASN A 196 9.29 -0.29 8.53
C ASN A 196 8.96 0.71 7.39
N GLU A 197 8.60 0.25 6.18
CA GLU A 197 8.25 1.14 5.07
C GLU A 197 6.90 1.82 5.31
N ILE A 198 5.90 1.08 5.83
CA ILE A 198 4.59 1.64 6.19
C ILE A 198 4.75 2.70 7.27
N GLU A 199 5.45 2.37 8.35
CA GLU A 199 5.70 3.32 9.44
C GLU A 199 6.51 4.53 8.97
N LYS A 200 7.56 4.29 8.20
CA LYS A 200 8.39 5.36 7.64
C LYS A 200 7.58 6.33 6.80
N ARG A 201 6.74 5.86 5.90
CA ARG A 201 5.89 6.72 5.06
C ARG A 201 4.96 7.60 5.90
N ALA A 202 4.35 7.05 6.94
CA ALA A 202 3.50 7.82 7.85
C ALA A 202 4.31 8.89 8.61
N ASN A 203 5.50 8.54 9.10
CA ASN A 203 6.40 9.49 9.77
C ASN A 203 6.94 10.58 8.84
N ASP A 204 7.26 10.25 7.58
CA ASP A 204 7.70 11.23 6.59
C ASP A 204 6.64 12.33 6.37
N ILE A 205 5.35 11.94 6.29
CA ILE A 205 4.23 12.89 6.14
C ILE A 205 4.10 13.79 7.38
N VAL A 206 4.21 13.23 8.58
CA VAL A 206 4.22 14.04 9.82
C VAL A 206 5.40 15.01 9.85
N ALA A 207 6.58 14.58 9.40
CA ALA A 207 7.75 15.45 9.30
C ALA A 207 7.53 16.60 8.31
N ASP A 208 6.87 16.35 7.17
CA ASP A 208 6.53 17.37 6.19
C ASP A 208 5.48 18.36 6.74
N GLN A 209 4.48 17.89 7.50
CA GLN A 209 3.52 18.76 8.19
C GLN A 209 4.22 19.71 9.16
N LEU A 210 5.15 19.19 9.99
CA LEU A 210 5.97 20.01 10.88
C LEU A 210 6.77 21.05 10.10
N LYS A 211 7.41 20.64 9.01
CA LYS A 211 8.21 21.52 8.16
C LYS A 211 7.37 22.63 7.53
N ALA A 212 6.16 22.34 7.10
CA ALA A 212 5.22 23.32 6.55
C ALA A 212 4.88 24.42 7.57
N GLN A 213 4.88 24.09 8.86
CA GLN A 213 4.71 25.04 9.96
C GLN A 213 6.03 25.68 10.43
N GLY A 214 7.14 25.45 9.71
CA GLY A 214 8.46 25.95 10.09
C GLY A 214 9.06 25.26 11.31
N LEU A 215 8.51 24.10 11.71
CA LEU A 215 8.92 23.29 12.86
C LEU A 215 9.79 22.10 12.44
N SER A 216 10.42 21.49 13.42
CA SER A 216 11.11 20.20 13.33
C SER A 216 11.24 19.64 14.74
N GLU A 217 11.47 18.34 14.90
CA GLU A 217 11.69 17.74 16.22
C GLU A 217 12.81 18.44 17.00
N LYS A 218 13.88 18.86 16.31
CA LYS A 218 14.99 19.64 16.91
C LYS A 218 14.52 21.00 17.40
N LYS A 219 13.65 21.69 16.66
CA LYS A 219 13.08 22.98 17.11
C LYS A 219 12.13 22.79 18.28
N LEU A 220 11.26 21.80 18.23
CA LEU A 220 10.38 21.43 19.33
C LEU A 220 11.18 21.14 20.61
N SER A 221 12.24 20.35 20.50
CA SER A 221 13.11 20.02 21.63
C SER A 221 13.74 21.26 22.25
N LYS A 222 14.18 22.27 21.46
CA LYS A 222 14.68 23.55 21.94
C LYS A 222 13.62 24.37 22.68
N GLN A 223 12.36 24.17 22.37
CA GLN A 223 11.22 24.82 23.02
C GLN A 223 10.70 24.02 24.24
N GLY A 224 11.40 22.97 24.68
CA GLY A 224 10.97 22.10 25.77
C GLY A 224 9.83 21.18 25.40
N LYS A 225 9.55 21.01 24.10
CA LYS A 225 8.50 20.16 23.56
C LYS A 225 9.06 18.89 22.92
N TYR A 226 8.20 17.90 22.73
CA TYR A 226 8.51 16.67 22.01
C TYR A 226 7.27 16.16 21.28
N LEU A 227 7.44 15.35 20.23
CA LEU A 227 6.34 14.68 19.56
C LEU A 227 5.92 13.47 20.39
N ARG A 228 4.78 13.60 21.05
CA ARG A 228 4.15 12.51 21.78
C ARG A 228 3.35 11.64 20.81
N PHE A 229 3.58 10.35 20.88
CA PHE A 229 2.75 9.34 20.21
C PHE A 229 1.36 9.29 20.84
N ILE A 230 0.33 9.32 20.03
CA ILE A 230 -1.06 9.22 20.45
C ILE A 230 -1.69 7.94 19.94
N TRP A 231 -1.52 7.64 18.64
CA TRP A 231 -2.22 6.56 17.97
C TRP A 231 -1.38 5.98 16.83
N TRP A 232 -1.38 4.66 16.71
CA TRP A 232 -0.86 3.94 15.56
C TRP A 232 -1.74 2.75 15.24
N THR A 233 -2.21 2.68 14.00
CA THR A 233 -3.04 1.58 13.53
C THR A 233 -2.51 1.11 12.20
N VAL A 234 -2.40 -0.21 12.03
CA VAL A 234 -2.28 -0.85 10.73
C VAL A 234 -3.25 -2.02 10.69
N ASN A 235 -4.30 -1.89 9.91
CA ASN A 235 -5.33 -2.92 9.75
C ASN A 235 -5.50 -3.27 8.27
N VAL A 236 -5.69 -4.54 7.95
CA VAL A 236 -6.23 -4.90 6.63
C VAL A 236 -7.72 -4.59 6.64
N ASP A 237 -8.12 -3.68 5.77
CA ASP A 237 -9.51 -3.25 5.63
C ASP A 237 -10.32 -4.32 4.87
N ARG A 238 -9.82 -4.72 3.70
CA ARG A 238 -10.48 -5.71 2.83
C ARG A 238 -9.50 -6.38 1.89
N TRP A 239 -9.93 -7.48 1.31
CA TRP A 239 -9.30 -8.10 0.15
C TRP A 239 -10.03 -7.69 -1.12
N VAL A 240 -9.29 -7.24 -2.13
CA VAL A 240 -9.80 -6.92 -3.47
C VAL A 240 -9.96 -8.20 -4.29
N ASP A 241 -8.99 -9.07 -4.13
CA ASP A 241 -8.95 -10.42 -4.70
C ASP A 241 -8.09 -11.34 -3.83
N SER A 242 -7.91 -12.60 -4.23
CA SER A 242 -7.12 -13.58 -3.44
C SER A 242 -5.65 -13.20 -3.23
N ASN A 243 -5.11 -12.25 -3.99
CA ASN A 243 -3.71 -11.85 -3.93
C ASN A 243 -3.50 -10.35 -3.69
N THR A 244 -4.58 -9.61 -3.46
CA THR A 244 -4.51 -8.16 -3.29
C THR A 244 -5.35 -7.75 -2.09
N ALA A 245 -4.72 -7.11 -1.10
CA ALA A 245 -5.39 -6.56 0.07
C ALA A 245 -5.20 -5.04 0.14
N ILE A 246 -6.17 -4.36 0.73
CA ILE A 246 -6.05 -2.96 1.12
C ILE A 246 -5.79 -2.91 2.62
N ALA A 247 -4.67 -2.33 3.01
CA ALA A 247 -4.33 -2.04 4.39
C ALA A 247 -4.50 -0.55 4.67
N TYR A 248 -5.17 -0.25 5.77
CA TYR A 248 -5.29 1.10 6.33
C TYR A 248 -4.24 1.29 7.40
N ALA A 249 -3.53 2.42 7.36
CA ALA A 249 -2.63 2.84 8.43
C ALA A 249 -2.96 4.26 8.88
N SER A 250 -3.00 4.48 10.18
CA SER A 250 -3.25 5.79 10.80
C SER A 250 -2.18 6.09 11.84
N LEU A 251 -1.57 7.25 11.73
CA LEU A 251 -0.62 7.78 12.71
C LEU A 251 -1.15 9.10 13.25
N ARG A 252 -1.12 9.25 14.58
CA ARG A 252 -1.41 10.52 15.25
C ARG A 252 -0.31 10.82 16.26
N ARG A 253 0.22 12.03 16.19
CA ARG A 253 1.17 12.58 17.14
C ARG A 253 0.74 13.99 17.56
N VAL A 254 1.16 14.45 18.72
CA VAL A 254 0.94 15.81 19.21
C VAL A 254 2.25 16.40 19.73
N ALA A 255 2.43 17.69 19.60
CA ALA A 255 3.52 18.37 20.30
C ALA A 255 3.08 18.59 21.76
N ALA A 256 3.80 17.97 22.69
CA ALA A 256 3.53 18.05 24.11
C ALA A 256 4.71 18.69 24.85
N ARG A 257 4.43 19.43 25.92
CA ARG A 257 5.44 20.01 26.79
C ARG A 257 6.03 18.95 27.73
N ARG A 258 7.32 19.02 27.99
CA ARG A 258 8.00 18.07 28.89
C ARG A 258 7.64 18.30 30.36
N ASP A 259 7.41 19.56 30.75
CA ASP A 259 7.07 20.00 32.10
C ASP A 259 5.53 19.94 32.38
N ALA A 260 4.72 19.86 31.34
CA ALA A 260 3.25 19.76 31.39
C ALA A 260 2.71 18.82 30.31
N PRO A 261 2.83 17.48 30.47
CA PRO A 261 2.48 16.51 29.40
C PRO A 261 0.99 16.51 29.02
N GLY A 262 0.14 17.09 29.83
CA GLY A 262 -1.30 17.27 29.54
C GLY A 262 -1.58 18.50 28.65
N ASP A 263 -0.63 19.44 28.55
CA ASP A 263 -0.73 20.61 27.69
C ASP A 263 -0.25 20.20 26.28
N MET A 264 -1.19 19.99 25.38
CA MET A 264 -0.94 19.48 24.02
C MET A 264 -1.32 20.53 23.01
N ASP A 265 -0.41 20.79 22.11
CA ASP A 265 -0.63 21.62 20.92
C ASP A 265 -1.44 20.85 19.85
N ASP A 266 -1.56 21.46 18.67
CA ASP A 266 -2.20 20.84 17.49
C ASP A 266 -1.61 19.47 17.17
N GLY A 267 -2.47 18.58 16.71
CA GLY A 267 -2.10 17.23 16.31
C GLY A 267 -1.48 17.18 14.92
N TYR A 268 -0.56 16.26 14.74
CA TYR A 268 0.02 15.88 13.44
C TYR A 268 -0.38 14.45 13.14
N GLY A 269 -0.79 14.18 11.93
CA GLY A 269 -1.17 12.83 11.59
C GLY A 269 -1.48 12.60 10.13
N THR A 270 -1.68 11.35 9.80
CA THR A 270 -2.02 10.94 8.44
C THR A 270 -2.80 9.64 8.46
N ASP A 271 -3.65 9.49 7.47
CA ASP A 271 -4.39 8.28 7.14
C ASP A 271 -3.98 7.83 5.75
N LEU A 272 -3.57 6.58 5.64
CA LEU A 272 -2.99 6.01 4.43
C LEU A 272 -3.69 4.71 4.06
N LEU A 273 -3.94 4.52 2.78
CA LEU A 273 -4.31 3.22 2.23
C LEU A 273 -3.13 2.66 1.43
N PHE A 274 -2.77 1.43 1.74
CA PHE A 274 -1.74 0.67 1.03
C PHE A 274 -2.37 -0.48 0.29
N THR A 275 -2.08 -0.60 -1.00
CA THR A 275 -2.42 -1.80 -1.75
C THR A 275 -1.26 -2.79 -1.62
N LEU A 276 -1.51 -3.90 -0.96
CA LEU A 276 -0.55 -5.00 -0.75
C LEU A 276 -0.81 -6.07 -1.80
N ARG A 277 0.21 -6.45 -2.56
CA ARG A 277 0.13 -7.53 -3.54
C ARG A 277 0.98 -8.71 -3.12
N PHE A 278 0.34 -9.87 -3.01
CA PHE A 278 0.94 -11.12 -2.58
C PHE A 278 1.40 -11.96 -3.78
N ASN A 279 2.50 -12.65 -3.65
CA ASN A 279 2.92 -13.71 -4.55
C ASN A 279 2.47 -15.10 -4.04
N SER A 280 2.74 -16.15 -4.82
CA SER A 280 2.40 -17.54 -4.44
C SER A 280 3.14 -18.03 -3.17
N ALA A 281 4.30 -17.45 -2.88
CA ALA A 281 5.06 -17.76 -1.65
C ALA A 281 4.52 -17.00 -0.42
N GLY A 282 3.46 -16.19 -0.54
CA GLY A 282 2.87 -15.41 0.54
C GLY A 282 3.66 -14.14 0.90
N LYS A 283 4.75 -13.83 0.18
CA LYS A 283 5.42 -12.54 0.32
C LYS A 283 4.58 -11.47 -0.36
N TRP A 284 4.46 -10.34 0.27
CA TRP A 284 3.73 -9.19 -0.27
C TRP A 284 4.67 -8.00 -0.52
N LYS A 285 4.19 -7.04 -1.28
CA LYS A 285 4.82 -5.74 -1.49
C LYS A 285 3.76 -4.66 -1.61
N ILE A 286 4.12 -3.45 -1.25
CA ILE A 286 3.30 -2.27 -1.49
C ILE A 286 3.36 -1.95 -3.00
N VAL A 287 2.20 -1.91 -3.67
CA VAL A 287 2.10 -1.55 -5.09
C VAL A 287 1.45 -0.18 -5.30
N LYS A 288 0.73 0.32 -4.30
CA LYS A 288 0.12 1.65 -4.32
C LYS A 288 0.02 2.17 -2.89
N THR A 289 0.25 3.47 -2.73
CA THR A 289 -0.04 4.22 -1.50
C THR A 289 -0.97 5.36 -1.86
N HIS A 290 -1.99 5.59 -1.05
CA HIS A 290 -2.93 6.69 -1.18
C HIS A 290 -3.06 7.37 0.18
N GLN A 291 -2.81 8.67 0.25
CA GLN A 291 -3.11 9.47 1.41
C GLN A 291 -4.57 9.88 1.35
N MET A 292 -5.31 9.54 2.39
CA MET A 292 -6.74 9.85 2.45
C MET A 292 -6.96 11.33 2.74
N SER A 293 -7.97 11.89 2.09
CA SER A 293 -8.52 13.19 2.45
C SER A 293 -9.42 13.09 3.70
N GLU A 294 -9.68 14.20 4.36
CA GLU A 294 -10.58 14.25 5.52
C GLU A 294 -11.95 13.63 5.20
N LYS A 295 -12.50 13.90 4.02
CA LYS A 295 -13.78 13.34 3.57
C LYS A 295 -13.75 11.82 3.43
N GLU A 296 -12.64 11.25 2.98
CA GLU A 296 -12.48 9.80 2.86
C GLU A 296 -12.37 9.14 4.23
N VAL A 297 -11.74 9.81 5.20
CA VAL A 297 -11.66 9.34 6.58
C VAL A 297 -13.05 9.34 7.24
N GLU A 298 -13.81 10.42 7.11
CA GLU A 298 -15.18 10.54 7.63
C GLU A 298 -16.15 9.48 7.08
N GLN A 299 -15.89 8.97 5.87
CA GLN A 299 -16.71 7.92 5.26
C GLN A 299 -16.37 6.50 5.75
N GLN A 300 -15.25 6.35 6.46
CA GLN A 300 -14.81 5.05 7.00
C GLN A 300 -15.21 4.84 8.47
N GLU A 301 -15.56 5.91 9.18
CA GLU A 301 -16.12 5.87 10.53
C GLU A 301 -17.64 5.54 10.52
#